data_984d3281361bd364fd0d8b1d81875c13
#
_entry.id   984d3281361bd364fd0d8b1d81875c13
#
_cell.length_a   1.000
_cell.length_b   1.000
_cell.length_c   1.000
_cell.angle_alpha   90.00
_cell.angle_beta   90.00
_cell.angle_gamma   90.00
#
_symmetry.space_group_name_H-M   'P 1'
#
loop_
_entity.id
_entity.type
_entity.pdbx_description
1 polymer ?
#
loop_
_entity_poly.entity_id
_entity_poly.type
_entity_poly.pdbx_seq_one_letter_code
_entity_poly.pdbx_strand_id
1 'polypeptide(L)'
;MKQFELNQTYCKVLLTISELNKLSYYPLNEGVYKILAGINDDEIVQFSELITFGTLTSYTSKKICHLTLMLYRHGLIEKIFDAKTKKLYLRTNDKGEEALRKFFLRHKKTFARRKLKNSPTIVKIAG
;
A
#
# COMPACT_ATOMS: atom_id res chain seq x y z
N MET A 1 17.33 21.06 -1.55
CA MET A 1 16.14 20.39 -1.00
C MET A 1 16.25 18.91 -1.17
N LYS A 2 15.98 18.17 -0.10
CA LYS A 2 15.95 16.72 -0.21
C LYS A 2 14.67 16.28 -0.92
N GLN A 3 14.81 15.40 -1.87
CA GLN A 3 13.66 14.74 -2.46
C GLN A 3 13.04 13.79 -1.44
N PHE A 4 11.73 13.67 -1.50
CA PHE A 4 11.04 12.69 -0.68
C PHE A 4 11.42 11.29 -1.15
N GLU A 5 11.89 10.47 -0.23
CA GLU A 5 12.23 9.08 -0.53
C GLU A 5 11.31 8.16 0.25
N LEU A 6 10.85 7.11 -0.43
CA LEU A 6 10.06 6.09 0.24
C LEU A 6 10.94 5.31 1.22
N ASN A 7 10.46 5.18 2.45
CA ASN A 7 10.99 4.18 3.37
C ASN A 7 10.04 2.99 3.35
N GLN A 8 10.37 1.97 4.13
CA GLN A 8 9.57 0.74 4.15
C GLN A 8 8.12 1.00 4.58
N THR A 9 7.91 1.88 5.56
CA THR A 9 6.58 2.20 6.05
C THR A 9 5.75 2.91 4.99
N TYR A 10 6.31 3.95 4.35
CA TYR A 10 5.62 4.65 3.27
C TYR A 10 5.36 3.71 2.09
N CYS A 11 6.32 2.83 1.80
CA CYS A 11 6.14 1.85 0.73
C CYS A 11 4.93 0.96 0.97
N LYS A 12 4.74 0.50 2.20
CA LYS A 12 3.59 -0.34 2.55
C LYS A 12 2.27 0.38 2.33
N VAL A 13 2.21 1.65 2.73
CA VAL A 13 1.00 2.46 2.54
C VAL A 13 0.73 2.66 1.05
N LEU A 14 1.74 3.10 0.31
CA LEU A 14 1.59 3.37 -1.12
C LEU A 14 1.26 2.09 -1.89
N LEU A 15 1.93 0.98 -1.56
CA LEU A 15 1.68 -0.30 -2.21
C LEU A 15 0.25 -0.79 -1.97
N THR A 16 -0.28 -0.60 -0.76
CA THR A 16 -1.67 -0.96 -0.47
C THR A 16 -2.63 -0.23 -1.40
N ILE A 17 -2.44 1.07 -1.55
CA ILE A 17 -3.29 1.87 -2.43
C ILE A 17 -3.14 1.40 -3.88
N SER A 18 -1.90 1.19 -4.33
CA SER A 18 -1.62 0.74 -5.69
C SER A 18 -2.29 -0.60 -5.99
N GLU A 19 -2.14 -1.57 -5.10
CA GLU A 19 -2.71 -2.90 -5.30
C GLU A 19 -4.25 -2.85 -5.33
N LEU A 20 -4.86 -2.05 -4.45
CA LEU A 20 -6.30 -1.87 -4.47
C LEU A 20 -6.78 -1.24 -5.77
N ASN A 21 -6.06 -0.23 -6.25
CA ASN A 21 -6.42 0.43 -7.52
C ASN A 21 -6.36 -0.56 -8.68
N LYS A 22 -5.41 -1.47 -8.68
CA LYS A 22 -5.33 -2.52 -9.72
C LYS A 22 -6.52 -3.46 -9.69
N LEU A 23 -7.16 -3.59 -8.54
CA LEU A 23 -8.39 -4.36 -8.38
C LEU A 23 -9.63 -3.49 -8.62
N SER A 24 -9.45 -2.30 -9.18
CA SER A 24 -10.52 -1.33 -9.42
C SER A 24 -11.21 -0.86 -8.13
N TYR A 25 -10.47 -0.87 -7.04
CA TYR A 25 -10.97 -0.41 -5.75
C TYR A 25 -10.18 0.82 -5.32
N TYR A 26 -10.89 1.89 -4.97
CA TYR A 26 -10.29 3.15 -4.54
C TYR A 26 -10.62 3.36 -3.07
N PRO A 27 -9.64 3.20 -2.17
CA PRO A 27 -9.92 3.21 -0.73
C PRO A 27 -10.04 4.60 -0.15
N LEU A 28 -10.70 4.67 0.99
CA LEU A 28 -10.60 5.80 1.91
C LEU A 28 -9.41 5.56 2.83
N ASN A 29 -8.98 6.61 3.56
CA ASN A 29 -7.92 6.47 4.56
C ASN A 29 -8.21 5.35 5.55
N GLU A 30 -9.47 5.24 5.98
CA GLU A 30 -9.88 4.21 6.93
C GLU A 30 -9.68 2.81 6.37
N GLY A 31 -9.99 2.60 5.09
CA GLY A 31 -9.78 1.31 4.45
C GLY A 31 -8.32 0.92 4.40
N VAL A 32 -7.46 1.86 4.07
CA VAL A 32 -6.01 1.63 4.07
C VAL A 32 -5.53 1.26 5.47
N TYR A 33 -5.99 1.97 6.48
CA TYR A 33 -5.65 1.68 7.87
C TYR A 33 -6.08 0.26 8.26
N LYS A 34 -7.31 -0.12 7.96
CA LYS A 34 -7.82 -1.45 8.33
C LYS A 34 -7.01 -2.56 7.69
N ILE A 35 -6.65 -2.41 6.42
CA ILE A 35 -5.83 -3.41 5.73
C ILE A 35 -4.46 -3.52 6.40
N LEU A 36 -3.78 -2.40 6.61
CA LEU A 36 -2.45 -2.41 7.20
C LEU A 36 -2.44 -2.90 8.64
N ALA A 37 -3.49 -2.60 9.39
CA ALA A 37 -3.64 -3.06 10.77
C ALA A 37 -4.11 -4.52 10.87
N GLY A 38 -4.57 -5.10 9.77
CA GLY A 38 -5.06 -6.47 9.78
C GLY A 38 -6.41 -6.63 10.42
N ILE A 39 -7.27 -5.60 10.31
CA ILE A 39 -8.61 -5.64 10.90
C ILE A 39 -9.56 -6.35 9.94
N ASN A 40 -10.16 -7.42 10.42
CA ASN A 40 -11.16 -8.17 9.65
C ASN A 40 -12.53 -7.56 9.87
N ASP A 41 -13.07 -6.90 8.85
CA ASP A 41 -14.48 -6.54 8.82
C ASP A 41 -15.05 -6.97 7.47
N ASP A 42 -16.37 -6.88 7.32
CA ASP A 42 -17.05 -7.43 6.15
C ASP A 42 -16.58 -6.81 4.85
N GLU A 43 -16.20 -5.54 4.88
CA GLU A 43 -15.73 -4.84 3.68
C GLU A 43 -14.29 -5.19 3.34
N ILE A 44 -13.45 -5.34 4.36
CA ILE A 44 -12.01 -5.47 4.20
C ILE A 44 -11.55 -6.93 4.06
N VAL A 45 -12.34 -7.88 4.53
CA VAL A 45 -11.95 -9.29 4.53
C VAL A 45 -11.56 -9.79 3.13
N GLN A 46 -12.18 -9.25 2.08
CA GLN A 46 -11.84 -9.61 0.70
C GLN A 46 -10.41 -9.25 0.33
N PHE A 47 -9.77 -8.36 1.08
CA PHE A 47 -8.40 -7.92 0.82
C PHE A 47 -7.39 -8.54 1.79
N SER A 48 -7.78 -9.56 2.54
CA SER A 48 -6.88 -10.20 3.50
C SER A 48 -5.70 -10.92 2.84
N GLU A 49 -5.79 -11.17 1.54
CA GLU A 49 -4.69 -11.78 0.77
C GLU A 49 -3.65 -10.77 0.29
N LEU A 50 -3.87 -9.47 0.46
CA LEU A 50 -2.88 -8.47 0.05
C LEU A 50 -1.61 -8.63 0.87
N ILE A 51 -0.47 -8.46 0.18
CA ILE A 51 0.84 -8.62 0.81
C ILE A 51 1.05 -7.67 1.99
N THR A 52 0.38 -6.52 1.99
CA THR A 52 0.52 -5.53 3.06
C THR A 52 -0.48 -5.72 4.19
N PHE A 53 -1.43 -6.65 4.06
CA PHE A 53 -2.43 -6.89 5.10
C PHE A 53 -1.76 -7.26 6.42
N GLY A 54 -2.09 -6.53 7.48
CA GLY A 54 -1.57 -6.82 8.81
C GLY A 54 -0.09 -6.52 9.02
N THR A 55 0.53 -5.71 8.15
CA THR A 55 1.97 -5.43 8.27
C THR A 55 2.29 -4.22 9.13
N LEU A 56 1.29 -3.43 9.52
CA LEU A 56 1.47 -2.25 10.38
C LEU A 56 0.44 -2.30 11.53
N THR A 57 0.42 -3.41 12.27
CA THR A 57 -0.58 -3.66 13.30
C THR A 57 -0.48 -2.71 14.49
N SER A 58 0.70 -2.15 14.73
CA SER A 58 0.93 -1.23 15.85
C SER A 58 0.58 0.23 15.50
N TYR A 59 0.23 0.49 14.25
CA TYR A 59 -0.06 1.86 13.81
C TYR A 59 -1.51 2.20 14.09
N THR A 60 -1.74 3.46 14.51
CA THR A 60 -3.09 3.97 14.72
C THR A 60 -3.67 4.49 13.41
N SER A 61 -4.99 4.61 13.37
CA SER A 61 -5.67 5.24 12.24
C SER A 61 -5.13 6.65 11.96
N LYS A 62 -4.91 7.41 13.00
CA LYS A 62 -4.37 8.78 12.90
C LYS A 62 -2.99 8.78 12.25
N LYS A 63 -2.13 7.83 12.62
CA LYS A 63 -0.79 7.73 12.06
C LYS A 63 -0.83 7.36 10.59
N ILE A 64 -1.68 6.41 10.22
CA ILE A 64 -1.84 6.03 8.81
C ILE A 64 -2.37 7.20 7.99
N CYS A 65 -3.35 7.95 8.52
CA CYS A 65 -3.83 9.16 7.86
C CYS A 65 -2.71 10.17 7.61
N HIS A 66 -1.80 10.33 8.58
CA HIS A 66 -0.66 11.22 8.41
C HIS A 66 0.26 10.73 7.28
N LEU A 67 0.49 9.42 7.21
CA LEU A 67 1.34 8.86 6.16
C LEU A 67 0.71 9.07 4.77
N THR A 68 -0.59 8.86 4.64
CA THR A 68 -1.27 9.11 3.35
C THR A 68 -1.24 10.59 3.00
N LEU A 69 -1.39 11.48 3.99
CA LEU A 69 -1.30 12.91 3.75
C LEU A 69 0.08 13.30 3.21
N MET A 70 1.14 12.72 3.77
CA MET A 70 2.50 13.00 3.31
C MET A 70 2.71 12.51 1.87
N LEU A 71 2.20 11.32 1.55
CA LEU A 71 2.26 10.82 0.17
C LEU A 71 1.53 11.76 -0.78
N TYR A 72 0.37 12.25 -0.37
CA TYR A 72 -0.40 13.20 -1.17
C TYR A 72 0.37 14.51 -1.37
N ARG A 73 0.95 15.05 -0.30
CA ARG A 73 1.71 16.30 -0.37
C ARG A 73 2.92 16.21 -1.29
N HIS A 74 3.54 15.03 -1.35
CA HIS A 74 4.68 14.81 -2.23
C HIS A 74 4.28 14.36 -3.63
N GLY A 75 2.98 14.36 -3.92
CA GLY A 75 2.47 14.12 -5.25
C GLY A 75 2.48 12.67 -5.70
N LEU A 76 2.57 11.71 -4.76
CA LEU A 76 2.62 10.29 -5.10
C LEU A 76 1.24 9.66 -5.19
N ILE A 77 0.24 10.28 -4.58
CA ILE A 77 -1.15 9.85 -4.69
C ILE A 77 -2.03 11.05 -4.96
N GLU A 78 -3.23 10.76 -5.44
CA GLU A 78 -4.27 11.75 -5.71
C GLU A 78 -5.49 11.44 -4.88
N LYS A 79 -6.30 12.46 -4.64
CA LYS A 79 -7.59 12.31 -3.99
C LYS A 79 -8.68 12.57 -5.00
N ILE A 80 -9.60 11.62 -5.12
CA ILE A 80 -10.72 11.71 -6.05
C ILE A 80 -11.99 11.98 -5.26
N PHE A 81 -12.61 13.13 -5.52
CA PHE A 81 -13.87 13.48 -4.85
C PHE A 81 -15.03 12.81 -5.57
N ASP A 82 -15.86 12.08 -4.81
CA ASP A 82 -17.10 11.51 -5.33
C ASP A 82 -18.27 12.35 -4.83
N ALA A 83 -18.95 13.01 -5.76
CA ALA A 83 -20.06 13.89 -5.42
C ALA A 83 -21.25 13.16 -4.78
N LYS A 84 -21.42 11.86 -5.09
CA LYS A 84 -22.52 11.06 -4.55
C LYS A 84 -22.31 10.73 -3.08
N THR A 85 -21.10 10.27 -2.73
CA THR A 85 -20.77 9.90 -1.35
C THR A 85 -20.18 11.05 -0.55
N LYS A 86 -19.74 12.11 -1.25
CA LYS A 86 -19.05 13.28 -0.67
C LYS A 86 -17.78 12.89 0.06
N LYS A 87 -17.10 11.85 -0.43
CA LYS A 87 -15.87 11.34 0.16
C LYS A 87 -14.71 11.49 -0.81
N LEU A 88 -13.49 11.53 -0.26
CA LEU A 88 -12.26 11.59 -1.03
C LEU A 88 -11.61 10.22 -1.05
N TYR A 89 -11.55 9.61 -2.23
CA TYR A 89 -10.94 8.30 -2.45
C TYR A 89 -9.50 8.46 -2.88
N LEU A 90 -8.66 7.47 -2.57
CA LEU A 90 -7.23 7.52 -2.83
C LEU A 90 -6.88 6.75 -4.10
N ARG A 91 -5.97 7.34 -4.88
CA ARG A 91 -5.49 6.75 -6.13
C ARG A 91 -4.00 7.04 -6.28
N THR A 92 -3.21 6.03 -6.67
CA THR A 92 -1.83 6.27 -7.07
C THR A 92 -1.79 6.93 -8.45
N ASN A 93 -0.70 7.63 -8.71
CA ASN A 93 -0.44 8.24 -10.02
C ASN A 93 0.88 7.71 -10.56
N ASP A 94 1.29 8.20 -11.74
CA ASP A 94 2.52 7.75 -12.38
C ASP A 94 3.74 7.97 -11.49
N LYS A 95 3.79 9.09 -10.78
CA LYS A 95 4.90 9.39 -9.87
C LYS A 95 4.94 8.40 -8.71
N GLY A 96 3.78 8.04 -8.16
CA GLY A 96 3.68 7.04 -7.09
C GLY A 96 4.11 5.66 -7.56
N GLU A 97 3.64 5.23 -8.73
CA GLU A 97 4.03 3.93 -9.29
C GLU A 97 5.52 3.88 -9.57
N GLU A 98 6.09 4.97 -10.08
CA GLU A 98 7.52 5.05 -10.34
C GLU A 98 8.32 4.99 -9.03
N ALA A 99 7.84 5.66 -7.98
CA ALA A 99 8.51 5.61 -6.67
C ALA A 99 8.52 4.19 -6.10
N LEU A 100 7.41 3.44 -6.26
CA LEU A 100 7.34 2.04 -5.86
C LEU A 100 8.35 1.20 -6.65
N ARG A 101 8.39 1.40 -7.96
CA ARG A 101 9.31 0.65 -8.82
C ARG A 101 10.77 0.88 -8.39
N LYS A 102 11.13 2.14 -8.14
CA LYS A 102 12.48 2.48 -7.69
C LYS A 102 12.79 1.88 -6.32
N PHE A 103 11.83 1.91 -5.43
CA PHE A 103 12.00 1.32 -4.10
C PHE A 103 12.28 -0.18 -4.21
N PHE A 104 11.49 -0.90 -4.99
CA PHE A 104 11.69 -2.34 -5.16
C PHE A 104 13.02 -2.66 -5.82
N LEU A 105 13.45 -1.87 -6.80
CA LEU A 105 14.76 -2.07 -7.43
C LEU A 105 15.89 -1.91 -6.42
N ARG A 106 15.83 -0.90 -5.55
CA ARG A 106 16.86 -0.69 -4.52
C ARG A 106 16.90 -1.80 -3.49
N HIS A 107 15.78 -2.44 -3.24
CA HIS A 107 15.67 -3.50 -2.22
C HIS A 107 15.52 -4.89 -2.82
N LYS A 108 15.91 -5.04 -4.07
CA LYS A 108 15.75 -6.29 -4.81
C LYS A 108 16.37 -7.49 -4.09
N LYS A 109 17.58 -7.34 -3.58
CA LYS A 109 18.26 -8.43 -2.88
C LYS A 109 17.51 -8.89 -1.64
N THR A 110 16.97 -7.95 -0.87
CA THR A 110 16.23 -8.25 0.32
C THR A 110 14.94 -9.02 -0.01
N PHE A 111 14.22 -8.56 -1.02
CA PHE A 111 13.00 -9.23 -1.45
C PHE A 111 13.29 -10.60 -2.05
N ALA A 112 14.34 -10.72 -2.83
CA ALA A 112 14.76 -12.01 -3.40
C ALA A 112 15.09 -13.01 -2.30
N ARG A 113 15.81 -12.58 -1.25
CA ARG A 113 16.12 -13.46 -0.12
C ARG A 113 14.87 -13.92 0.60
N ARG A 114 13.90 -13.02 0.82
CA ARG A 114 12.64 -13.39 1.46
C ARG A 114 11.86 -14.39 0.61
N LYS A 115 11.82 -14.16 -0.70
CA LYS A 115 11.20 -15.11 -1.61
C LYS A 115 11.86 -16.46 -1.56
N LEU A 116 13.21 -16.49 -1.52
CA LEU A 116 13.94 -17.75 -1.45
C LEU A 116 13.66 -18.49 -0.15
N LYS A 117 13.55 -17.78 0.98
CA LYS A 117 13.19 -18.41 2.24
C LYS A 117 11.81 -19.07 2.19
N ASN A 118 10.92 -18.49 1.43
CA ASN A 118 9.56 -19.01 1.28
C ASN A 118 9.38 -19.81 0.01
N SER A 119 10.44 -19.94 -0.79
CA SER A 119 10.35 -20.47 -2.13
C SER A 119 9.97 -21.94 -2.25
N PRO A 120 10.20 -22.83 -1.27
CA PRO A 120 9.72 -24.22 -1.44
C PRO A 120 8.26 -24.28 -1.82
N THR A 121 7.45 -23.41 -1.26
CA THR A 121 6.04 -23.35 -1.60
C THR A 121 5.83 -22.81 -3.01
N ILE A 122 6.54 -21.74 -3.35
CA ILE A 122 6.41 -21.11 -4.67
C ILE A 122 6.88 -22.03 -5.77
N VAL A 123 8.00 -22.69 -5.56
CA VAL A 123 8.56 -23.60 -6.56
C VAL A 123 7.61 -24.76 -6.80
N LYS A 124 6.97 -25.28 -5.76
CA LYS A 124 6.00 -26.36 -5.91
C LYS A 124 4.80 -25.92 -6.73
N ILE A 125 4.35 -24.70 -6.55
CA ILE A 125 3.24 -24.16 -7.31
C ILE A 125 3.63 -23.97 -8.76
N ALA A 126 4.84 -23.48 -9.01
CA ALA A 126 5.33 -23.29 -10.36
C ALA A 126 5.59 -24.61 -11.08
N GLY A 127 5.92 -25.62 -10.33
CA GLY A 127 6.08 -26.97 -10.87
C GLY A 127 4.73 -27.64 -11.04
#